data_65cf28fedcef9aa936ddfa32a72e6f42
#
_entry.id   65cf28fedcef9aa936ddfa32a72e6f42
#
_cell.length_a   1.000
_cell.length_b   1.000
_cell.length_c   1.000
_cell.angle_alpha   90.00
_cell.angle_beta   90.00
_cell.angle_gamma   90.00
#
_symmetry.space_group_name_H-M   'P 1'
#
loop_
_entity.id
_entity.type
_entity.pdbx_description
1 polymer ?
#
loop_
_entity_poly.entity_id
_entity_poly.type
_entity_poly.pdbx_seq_one_letter_code
_entity_poly.pdbx_strand_id
1 'polypeptide(L)'
;MILRETLIELSEAKLIDSEILMNESKHDSSLYLVGYSIEMALKSKICKIFNFEKGFPEIKNEFTNYKNNLGCAIEKLNDIKNHDLNKLLIYSGQENTVKKELLDEWKIILEWNPEWEYILNIGDKRKNQKIFNSAKKLITLILK
;
A
#
# COMPACT_ATOMS: atom_id res chain seq x y z
N MET A 1 15.86 3.64 6.75
CA MET A 1 15.44 3.44 5.33
C MET A 1 15.05 1.99 5.09
N ILE A 2 14.02 1.76 4.29
CA ILE A 2 13.59 0.41 3.89
C ILE A 2 13.91 0.23 2.41
N LEU A 3 14.68 -0.78 2.05
CA LEU A 3 15.02 -1.05 0.65
C LEU A 3 13.77 -1.31 -0.19
N ARG A 4 13.81 -0.95 -1.46
CA ARG A 4 12.68 -1.17 -2.39
C ARG A 4 12.31 -2.65 -2.49
N GLU A 5 13.29 -3.51 -2.59
CA GLU A 5 13.14 -4.97 -2.66
C GLU A 5 12.46 -5.49 -1.38
N THR A 6 12.87 -5.01 -0.21
CA THR A 6 12.23 -5.34 1.07
C THR A 6 10.76 -4.91 1.12
N LEU A 7 10.41 -3.75 0.54
CA LEU A 7 9.00 -3.32 0.44
C LEU A 7 8.17 -4.27 -0.44
N ILE A 8 8.74 -4.78 -1.54
CA ILE A 8 8.08 -5.76 -2.40
C ILE A 8 7.88 -7.07 -1.65
N GLU A 9 8.93 -7.60 -1.03
CA GLU A 9 8.88 -8.83 -0.22
C GLU A 9 7.87 -8.72 0.93
N LEU A 10 7.83 -7.59 1.63
CA LEU A 10 6.86 -7.32 2.70
C LEU A 10 5.43 -7.25 2.17
N SER A 11 5.22 -6.64 1.00
CA SER A 11 3.91 -6.60 0.35
C SER A 11 3.41 -8.02 0.04
N GLU A 12 4.25 -8.83 -0.60
CA GLU A 12 3.92 -10.22 -0.94
C GLU A 12 3.68 -11.09 0.30
N ALA A 13 4.54 -11.00 1.31
CA ALA A 13 4.39 -11.73 2.56
C ALA A 13 3.08 -11.38 3.28
N LYS A 14 2.75 -10.08 3.40
CA LYS A 14 1.50 -9.65 4.02
C LYS A 14 0.26 -10.09 3.24
N LEU A 15 0.35 -10.18 1.91
CA LEU A 15 -0.73 -10.71 1.10
C LEU A 15 -0.95 -12.21 1.37
N ILE A 16 0.12 -13.00 1.45
CA ILE A 16 0.08 -14.43 1.77
C ILE A 16 -0.51 -14.65 3.16
N ASP A 17 -0.01 -13.93 4.17
CA ASP A 17 -0.52 -14.01 5.55
C ASP A 17 -2.01 -13.64 5.62
N SER A 18 -2.41 -12.60 4.89
CA SER A 18 -3.80 -12.17 4.78
C SER A 18 -4.68 -13.27 4.15
N GLU A 19 -4.20 -13.96 3.12
CA GLU A 19 -4.92 -15.06 2.47
C GLU A 19 -5.13 -16.24 3.43
N ILE A 20 -4.10 -16.61 4.17
CA ILE A 20 -4.18 -17.67 5.20
C ILE A 20 -5.23 -17.29 6.26
N LEU A 21 -5.16 -16.06 6.78
CA LEU A 21 -6.12 -15.57 7.78
C LEU A 21 -7.56 -15.53 7.25
N MET A 22 -7.74 -15.16 5.98
CA MET A 22 -9.06 -15.17 5.33
C MET A 22 -9.63 -16.59 5.27
N ASN A 23 -8.81 -17.56 4.89
CA ASN A 23 -9.19 -18.97 4.81
C ASN A 23 -9.52 -19.59 6.18
N GLU A 24 -8.83 -19.11 7.24
CA GLU A 24 -9.07 -19.51 8.63
C GLU A 24 -10.20 -18.68 9.31
N SER A 25 -10.98 -17.95 8.52
CA SER A 25 -12.08 -17.10 9.01
C SER A 25 -11.65 -16.00 9.99
N LYS A 26 -10.38 -15.59 9.96
CA LYS A 26 -9.82 -14.45 10.70
C LYS A 26 -9.92 -13.17 9.85
N HIS A 27 -11.16 -12.81 9.48
CA HIS A 27 -11.42 -11.78 8.48
C HIS A 27 -10.85 -10.40 8.85
N ASP A 28 -11.07 -9.94 10.08
CA ASP A 28 -10.62 -8.60 10.51
C ASP A 28 -9.09 -8.47 10.42
N SER A 29 -8.35 -9.46 10.91
CA SER A 29 -6.89 -9.49 10.82
C SER A 29 -6.41 -9.59 9.37
N SER A 30 -7.10 -10.36 8.53
CA SER A 30 -6.82 -10.46 7.11
C SER A 30 -6.96 -9.10 6.43
N LEU A 31 -8.07 -8.40 6.63
CA LEU A 31 -8.33 -7.10 6.01
C LEU A 31 -7.35 -6.02 6.49
N TYR A 32 -6.96 -6.06 7.76
CA TYR A 32 -5.94 -5.16 8.29
C TYR A 32 -4.61 -5.35 7.54
N LEU A 33 -4.14 -6.60 7.42
CA LEU A 33 -2.87 -6.90 6.75
C LEU A 33 -2.89 -6.61 5.25
N VAL A 34 -3.99 -6.87 4.56
CA VAL A 34 -4.06 -6.67 3.11
C VAL A 34 -3.94 -5.19 2.73
N GLY A 35 -4.43 -4.28 3.55
CA GLY A 35 -4.24 -2.84 3.35
C GLY A 35 -2.78 -2.43 3.45
N TYR A 36 -2.05 -2.96 4.41
CA TYR A 36 -0.59 -2.74 4.50
C TYR A 36 0.17 -3.37 3.34
N SER A 37 -0.28 -4.50 2.80
CA SER A 37 0.30 -5.08 1.59
C SER A 37 0.24 -4.09 0.41
N ILE A 38 -0.91 -3.45 0.19
CA ILE A 38 -1.06 -2.40 -0.85
C ILE A 38 -0.15 -1.21 -0.56
N GLU A 39 -0.11 -0.75 0.69
CA GLU A 39 0.74 0.37 1.09
C GLU A 39 2.21 0.09 0.76
N MET A 40 2.73 -1.10 1.08
CA MET A 40 4.11 -1.48 0.78
C MET A 40 4.36 -1.56 -0.73
N ALA A 41 3.41 -2.09 -1.51
CA ALA A 41 3.50 -2.12 -2.97
C ALA A 41 3.60 -0.70 -3.56
N LEU A 42 2.75 0.24 -3.11
CA LEU A 42 2.80 1.63 -3.55
C LEU A 42 4.09 2.33 -3.15
N LYS A 43 4.58 2.13 -1.93
CA LYS A 43 5.86 2.68 -1.46
C LYS A 43 7.05 2.15 -2.26
N SER A 44 7.00 0.88 -2.71
CA SER A 44 8.04 0.34 -3.59
C SER A 44 8.09 1.06 -4.95
N LYS A 45 6.93 1.45 -5.49
CA LYS A 45 6.85 2.26 -6.73
C LYS A 45 7.31 3.69 -6.51
N ILE A 46 7.01 4.29 -5.35
CA ILE A 46 7.52 5.61 -4.97
C ILE A 46 9.06 5.59 -4.97
N CYS A 47 9.69 4.56 -4.40
CA CYS A 47 11.15 4.40 -4.45
C CYS A 47 11.68 4.42 -5.89
N LYS A 48 10.98 3.74 -6.81
CA LYS A 48 11.38 3.70 -8.23
C LYS A 48 11.20 5.06 -8.91
N ILE A 49 10.05 5.71 -8.74
CA ILE A 49 9.72 6.98 -9.41
C ILE A 49 10.65 8.11 -8.95
N PHE A 50 10.94 8.19 -7.65
CA PHE A 50 11.77 9.24 -7.08
C PHE A 50 13.24 8.86 -6.92
N ASN A 51 13.63 7.71 -7.46
CA ASN A 51 15.01 7.21 -7.44
C ASN A 51 15.61 7.18 -6.02
N PHE A 52 14.88 6.61 -5.07
CA PHE A 52 15.37 6.41 -3.71
C PHE A 52 16.35 5.22 -3.67
N GLU A 53 17.55 5.42 -4.20
CA GLU A 53 18.55 4.38 -4.38
C GLU A 53 18.92 3.62 -3.09
N LYS A 54 18.93 4.33 -1.97
CA LYS A 54 19.24 3.75 -0.65
C LYS A 54 18.00 3.21 0.09
N GLY A 55 16.81 3.35 -0.51
CA GLY A 55 15.55 2.90 0.04
C GLY A 55 14.60 4.02 0.46
N PHE A 56 13.39 3.63 0.85
CA PHE A 56 12.32 4.52 1.31
C PHE A 56 12.72 5.22 2.62
N PRO A 57 12.67 6.57 2.69
CA PRO A 57 13.08 7.29 3.89
C PRO A 57 12.03 7.16 5.01
N GLU A 58 12.46 6.88 6.22
CA GLU A 58 11.62 6.75 7.40
C GLU A 58 11.75 7.92 8.37
N ILE A 59 12.88 8.63 8.33
CA ILE A 59 13.17 9.78 9.18
C ILE A 59 13.53 11.01 8.34
N LYS A 60 13.38 12.18 8.94
CA LYS A 60 13.59 13.47 8.27
C LYS A 60 14.99 13.59 7.66
N ASN A 61 16.03 13.14 8.35
CA ASN A 61 17.41 13.23 7.87
C ASN A 61 17.61 12.39 6.59
N GLU A 62 17.03 11.20 6.54
CA GLU A 62 17.08 10.35 5.34
C GLU A 62 16.36 11.02 4.16
N PHE A 63 15.19 11.60 4.42
CA PHE A 63 14.42 12.32 3.41
C PHE A 63 15.18 13.56 2.89
N THR A 64 15.85 14.31 3.76
CA THR A 64 16.60 15.50 3.39
C THR A 64 17.73 15.16 2.41
N ASN A 65 18.34 13.98 2.50
CA ASN A 65 19.37 13.53 1.58
C ASN A 65 18.86 13.37 0.12
N TYR A 66 17.56 13.11 -0.05
CA TYR A 66 16.93 13.02 -1.36
C TYR A 66 16.34 14.33 -1.86
N LYS A 67 16.07 15.30 -0.97
CA LYS A 67 15.27 16.50 -1.26
C LYS A 67 15.78 17.30 -2.47
N ASN A 68 17.08 17.37 -2.66
CA ASN A 68 17.68 18.11 -3.78
C ASN A 68 17.37 17.48 -5.16
N ASN A 69 16.98 16.22 -5.18
CA ASN A 69 16.69 15.45 -6.39
C ASN A 69 15.19 15.24 -6.64
N LEU A 70 14.32 15.64 -5.68
CA LEU A 70 12.87 15.34 -5.74
C LEU A 70 12.06 16.36 -6.55
N GLY A 71 12.64 17.49 -6.94
CA GLY A 71 11.87 18.60 -7.49
C GLY A 71 10.81 19.10 -6.50
N CYS A 72 9.70 19.64 -7.00
CA CYS A 72 8.61 20.16 -6.17
C CYS A 72 7.51 19.11 -5.88
N ALA A 73 7.69 17.84 -6.27
CA ALA A 73 6.62 16.83 -6.19
C ALA A 73 6.35 16.34 -4.77
N ILE A 74 7.41 16.18 -3.95
CA ILE A 74 7.30 15.79 -2.55
C ILE A 74 7.97 16.86 -1.70
N GLU A 75 7.20 17.58 -0.91
CA GLU A 75 7.72 18.67 -0.07
C GLU A 75 8.16 18.20 1.31
N LYS A 76 7.45 17.24 1.86
CA LYS A 76 7.63 16.72 3.23
C LYS A 76 7.65 15.21 3.26
N LEU A 77 8.40 14.64 4.20
CA LEU A 77 8.40 13.19 4.44
C LEU A 77 6.97 12.65 4.66
N ASN A 78 6.12 13.37 5.39
CA ASN A 78 4.75 12.94 5.66
C ASN A 78 3.84 12.90 4.42
N ASP A 79 4.26 13.44 3.28
CA ASP A 79 3.52 13.30 2.03
C ASP A 79 3.54 11.86 1.53
N ILE A 80 4.60 11.11 1.83
CA ILE A 80 4.79 9.71 1.44
C ILE A 80 4.85 8.73 2.62
N LYS A 81 5.26 9.19 3.81
CA LYS A 81 5.26 8.40 5.04
C LYS A 81 3.93 8.55 5.78
N ASN A 82 2.89 7.95 5.24
CA ASN A 82 1.54 7.93 5.80
C ASN A 82 0.82 6.65 5.37
N HIS A 83 -0.42 6.49 5.81
CA HIS A 83 -1.31 5.38 5.48
C HIS A 83 -2.42 5.79 4.50
N ASP A 84 -2.35 6.97 3.91
CA ASP A 84 -3.31 7.46 2.92
C ASP A 84 -3.01 6.81 1.56
N LEU A 85 -3.72 5.74 1.26
CA LEU A 85 -3.55 4.97 0.03
C LEU A 85 -3.77 5.82 -1.23
N ASN A 86 -4.66 6.80 -1.17
CA ASN A 86 -4.93 7.67 -2.33
C ASN A 86 -3.75 8.60 -2.62
N LYS A 87 -3.15 9.21 -1.59
CA LYS A 87 -1.90 9.97 -1.73
C LYS A 87 -0.76 9.09 -2.25
N LEU A 88 -0.58 7.91 -1.66
CA LEU A 88 0.46 6.99 -2.08
C LEU A 88 0.26 6.53 -3.52
N LEU A 89 -0.98 6.33 -3.99
CA LEU A 89 -1.27 6.01 -5.38
C LEU A 89 -0.78 7.11 -6.33
N ILE A 90 -1.06 8.38 -6.02
CA ILE A 90 -0.62 9.52 -6.82
C ILE A 90 0.90 9.56 -6.91
N TYR A 91 1.61 9.54 -5.77
CA TYR A 91 3.07 9.58 -5.75
C TYR A 91 3.74 8.34 -6.36
N SER A 92 3.07 7.20 -6.35
CA SER A 92 3.59 5.96 -6.96
C SER A 92 3.60 5.98 -8.50
N GLY A 93 2.96 6.97 -9.14
CA GLY A 93 2.78 7.04 -10.58
C GLY A 93 1.83 5.98 -11.15
N GLN A 94 1.10 5.25 -10.29
CA GLN A 94 0.20 4.17 -10.69
C GLN A 94 -1.25 4.63 -10.88
N GLU A 95 -1.57 5.90 -10.61
CA GLU A 95 -2.93 6.41 -10.59
C GLU A 95 -3.68 6.14 -11.90
N ASN A 96 -3.10 6.49 -13.04
CA ASN A 96 -3.74 6.30 -14.34
C ASN A 96 -3.96 4.83 -14.67
N THR A 97 -2.99 3.97 -14.37
CA THR A 97 -3.07 2.53 -14.63
C THR A 97 -4.16 1.89 -13.77
N VAL A 98 -4.16 2.17 -12.47
CA VAL A 98 -5.15 1.62 -11.53
C VAL A 98 -6.55 2.11 -11.86
N LYS A 99 -6.73 3.40 -12.13
CA LYS A 99 -8.06 3.96 -12.49
C LYS A 99 -8.58 3.46 -13.83
N LYS A 100 -7.70 3.15 -14.77
CA LYS A 100 -8.09 2.58 -16.06
C LYS A 100 -8.48 1.11 -15.97
N GLU A 101 -7.74 0.32 -15.21
CA GLU A 101 -7.87 -1.14 -15.22
C GLU A 101 -8.70 -1.68 -14.05
N LEU A 102 -8.62 -1.08 -12.86
CA LEU A 102 -9.19 -1.59 -11.60
C LEU A 102 -9.86 -0.47 -10.76
N LEU A 103 -10.63 0.42 -11.41
CA LEU A 103 -11.28 1.53 -10.70
C LEU A 103 -12.23 1.07 -9.60
N ASP A 104 -13.03 0.04 -9.86
CA ASP A 104 -14.02 -0.46 -8.90
C ASP A 104 -13.34 -1.14 -7.70
N GLU A 105 -12.29 -1.91 -7.96
CA GLU A 105 -11.45 -2.51 -6.92
C GLU A 105 -10.77 -1.41 -6.08
N TRP A 106 -10.29 -0.35 -6.72
CA TRP A 106 -9.68 0.78 -6.01
C TRP A 106 -10.68 1.47 -5.08
N LYS A 107 -11.90 1.74 -5.54
CA LYS A 107 -12.96 2.33 -4.71
C LYS A 107 -13.28 1.49 -3.49
N ILE A 108 -13.27 0.16 -3.62
CA ILE A 108 -13.50 -0.76 -2.51
C ILE A 108 -12.36 -0.65 -1.49
N ILE A 109 -11.11 -0.60 -1.95
CA ILE A 109 -9.94 -0.52 -1.08
C ILE A 109 -9.82 0.82 -0.37
N LEU A 110 -10.35 1.91 -0.92
CA LEU A 110 -10.38 3.20 -0.23
C LEU A 110 -11.21 3.21 1.06
N GLU A 111 -12.03 2.19 1.30
CA GLU A 111 -12.70 1.98 2.59
C GLU A 111 -11.71 1.53 3.68
N TRP A 112 -10.54 0.99 3.30
CA TRP A 112 -9.55 0.52 4.26
C TRP A 112 -9.02 1.66 5.14
N ASN A 113 -8.88 1.34 6.44
CA ASN A 113 -8.37 2.25 7.44
C ASN A 113 -7.41 1.50 8.38
N PRO A 114 -6.22 2.02 8.69
CA PRO A 114 -5.32 1.39 9.66
C PRO A 114 -5.94 1.22 11.05
N GLU A 115 -6.95 2.02 11.41
CA GLU A 115 -7.70 1.86 12.66
C GLU A 115 -8.54 0.58 12.74
N TRP A 116 -8.68 -0.16 11.65
CA TRP A 116 -9.35 -1.46 11.63
C TRP A 116 -8.69 -2.50 12.56
N GLU A 117 -7.43 -2.29 12.96
CA GLU A 117 -6.79 -3.13 13.99
C GLU A 117 -7.52 -3.10 15.34
N TYR A 118 -8.31 -2.05 15.60
CA TYR A 118 -9.07 -1.86 16.84
C TYR A 118 -10.56 -2.21 16.70
N ILE A 119 -10.99 -2.67 15.54
CA ILE A 119 -12.40 -2.92 15.23
C ILE A 119 -12.64 -4.43 15.06
N LEU A 120 -13.67 -4.94 15.71
CA LEU A 120 -14.16 -6.30 15.50
C LEU A 120 -15.36 -6.27 14.55
N ASN A 121 -15.48 -7.30 13.70
CA ASN A 121 -16.57 -7.45 12.73
C ASN A 121 -16.66 -6.28 11.74
N ILE A 122 -15.57 -5.99 11.03
CA ILE A 122 -15.48 -4.93 10.01
C ILE A 122 -16.57 -5.06 8.95
N GLY A 123 -16.89 -6.30 8.54
CA GLY A 123 -17.96 -6.58 7.60
C GLY A 123 -18.42 -8.02 7.64
N ASP A 124 -19.46 -8.35 6.87
CA ASP A 124 -19.85 -9.73 6.67
C ASP A 124 -18.85 -10.50 5.77
N LYS A 125 -18.96 -11.82 5.73
CA LYS A 125 -18.06 -12.68 4.96
C LYS A 125 -17.98 -12.29 3.48
N ARG A 126 -19.10 -11.91 2.86
CA ARG A 126 -19.15 -11.52 1.44
C ARG A 126 -18.41 -10.22 1.19
N LYS A 127 -18.64 -9.21 2.03
CA LYS A 127 -17.94 -7.92 1.96
C LYS A 127 -16.44 -8.11 2.16
N ASN A 128 -16.05 -8.87 3.17
CA ASN A 128 -14.67 -9.13 3.52
C ASN A 128 -13.92 -9.84 2.37
N GLN A 129 -14.54 -10.86 1.77
CA GLN A 129 -13.97 -11.55 0.62
C GLN A 129 -13.82 -10.62 -0.61
N LYS A 130 -14.78 -9.72 -0.82
CA LYS A 130 -14.72 -8.74 -1.90
C LYS A 130 -13.56 -7.76 -1.71
N ILE A 131 -13.34 -7.26 -0.50
CA ILE A 131 -12.21 -6.38 -0.17
C ILE A 131 -10.89 -7.11 -0.43
N PHE A 132 -10.74 -8.33 0.09
CA PHE A 132 -9.54 -9.14 -0.11
C PHE A 132 -9.24 -9.40 -1.59
N ASN A 133 -10.23 -9.82 -2.36
CA ASN A 133 -10.07 -10.10 -3.79
C ASN A 133 -9.69 -8.84 -4.58
N SER A 134 -10.27 -7.70 -4.24
CA SER A 134 -9.93 -6.40 -4.84
C SER A 134 -8.48 -6.02 -4.54
N ALA A 135 -8.04 -6.20 -3.30
CA ALA A 135 -6.66 -5.95 -2.89
C ALA A 135 -5.67 -6.85 -3.64
N LYS A 136 -5.96 -8.14 -3.77
CA LYS A 136 -5.11 -9.10 -4.48
C LYS A 136 -4.89 -8.70 -5.94
N LYS A 137 -5.95 -8.30 -6.64
CA LYS A 137 -5.87 -7.79 -8.02
C LYS A 137 -5.01 -6.53 -8.11
N LEU A 138 -5.23 -5.57 -7.21
CA LEU A 138 -4.49 -4.30 -7.18
C LEU A 138 -3.00 -4.53 -6.92
N ILE A 139 -2.63 -5.36 -5.95
CA ILE A 139 -1.23 -5.67 -5.64
C ILE A 139 -0.56 -6.31 -6.86
N THR A 140 -1.23 -7.27 -7.51
CA THR A 140 -0.72 -7.92 -8.72
C THR A 140 -0.48 -6.91 -9.84
N LEU A 141 -1.38 -5.94 -10.03
CA LEU A 141 -1.21 -4.88 -11.03
C LEU A 141 -0.08 -3.92 -10.65
N ILE A 142 -0.04 -3.46 -9.40
CA ILE A 142 0.94 -2.49 -8.92
C ILE A 142 2.36 -3.08 -8.99
N LEU A 143 2.58 -4.32 -8.63
CA LEU A 143 3.91 -4.95 -8.58
C LEU A 143 4.45 -5.36 -9.96
N LYS A 144 3.65 -5.39 -11.01
CA LYS A 144 4.15 -5.55 -12.39
C LYS A 144 5.12 -4.42 -12.76
#